data_fd1602837ba851a5999845362be6ab92
#
_entry.id   fd1602837ba851a5999845362be6ab92
#
_cell.length_a   1.000
_cell.length_b   1.000
_cell.length_c   1.000
_cell.angle_alpha   90.00
_cell.angle_beta   90.00
_cell.angle_gamma   90.00
#
_symmetry.space_group_name_H-M   'P 1'
#
loop_
_entity.id
_entity.type
_entity.pdbx_description
1 polymer ?
#
loop_
_entity_poly.entity_id
_entity_poly.type
_entity_poly.pdbx_seq_one_letter_code
_entity_poly.pdbx_strand_id
1 'polypeptide(L)'
;MDEELKKIKEELDKTRSQLYILYELNKAMRTTLRLDEIVYIILTGLTAHEGLSFNRAILFLVDEDRKKISGFMGIGPMHMQEANTIWRSIEQQKMDLYDLIKTYNRIREEAIKPKFMEFVQSLSFDLDEKSGFLFNALWEKGTLHIKDEKIMALRQDILIRTLQLDEFLIASLWIKEKPEGIIIVDNYVTKKHIGEADIRIFNMFVEQAAGAIENSRAFEDTLIRAHTDMLTSLWNHGYFQYKLDEELLKAKSKNYPLSILMIDIDDFKKFNDTYGHMQGDEALRRISEVLKNNGRETDIICRYGGEEFSIILPQTAKEEAGRLAEMMRANLSAKSIAGTNFTVSIGLANYPQDGADKDTLVRKADVALYKAKREGKNKVEPAF
;
A
#
# COMPACT_ATOMS: atom_id res chain seq x y z
N MET A 1 -44.96 27.32 16.10
CA MET A 1 -44.40 26.68 17.31
C MET A 1 -44.24 25.17 17.12
N ASP A 2 -45.27 24.38 16.74
CA ASP A 2 -45.13 22.93 16.53
C ASP A 2 -44.27 22.55 15.31
N GLU A 3 -44.36 23.30 14.22
CA GLU A 3 -43.58 23.09 13.00
C GLU A 3 -42.10 23.42 13.18
N GLU A 4 -41.84 24.46 13.95
CA GLU A 4 -40.48 24.89 14.33
C GLU A 4 -39.82 23.91 15.28
N LEU A 5 -40.56 23.44 16.28
CA LEU A 5 -40.10 22.36 17.18
C LEU A 5 -39.81 21.04 16.45
N LYS A 6 -40.63 20.68 15.48
CA LYS A 6 -40.43 19.50 14.64
C LYS A 6 -39.15 19.61 13.81
N LYS A 7 -38.91 20.79 13.22
CA LYS A 7 -37.71 21.12 12.43
C LYS A 7 -36.43 21.05 13.27
N ILE A 8 -36.46 21.64 14.46
CA ILE A 8 -35.35 21.59 15.42
C ILE A 8 -35.06 20.14 15.87
N LYS A 9 -36.09 19.34 16.08
CA LYS A 9 -35.95 17.95 16.48
C LYS A 9 -35.33 17.12 15.35
N GLU A 10 -35.77 17.30 14.12
CA GLU A 10 -35.21 16.65 12.95
C GLU A 10 -33.72 17.03 12.72
N GLU A 11 -33.37 18.31 12.92
CA GLU A 11 -31.97 18.78 12.86
C GLU A 11 -31.12 18.19 13.99
N LEU A 12 -31.67 18.10 15.19
CA LEU A 12 -30.96 17.53 16.35
C LEU A 12 -30.71 16.03 16.15
N ASP A 13 -31.70 15.30 15.67
CA ASP A 13 -31.58 13.86 15.42
C ASP A 13 -30.56 13.59 14.28
N LYS A 14 -30.59 14.40 13.22
CA LYS A 14 -29.59 14.35 12.15
C LYS A 14 -28.18 14.63 12.69
N THR A 15 -28.01 15.67 13.50
CA THR A 15 -26.70 16.03 14.10
C THR A 15 -26.19 14.94 15.04
N ARG A 16 -27.07 14.31 15.81
CA ARG A 16 -26.71 13.16 16.68
C ARG A 16 -26.22 11.96 15.86
N SER A 17 -26.93 11.60 14.81
CA SER A 17 -26.52 10.50 13.93
C SER A 17 -25.16 10.78 13.30
N GLN A 18 -24.91 12.00 12.87
CA GLN A 18 -23.65 12.42 12.26
C GLN A 18 -22.46 12.36 13.25
N LEU A 19 -22.67 12.83 14.49
CA LEU A 19 -21.66 12.72 15.55
C LEU A 19 -21.37 11.25 15.92
N TYR A 20 -22.39 10.41 15.95
CA TYR A 20 -22.25 8.99 16.19
C TYR A 20 -21.37 8.32 15.12
N ILE A 21 -21.60 8.61 13.85
CA ILE A 21 -20.80 8.07 12.76
C ILE A 21 -19.34 8.52 12.86
N LEU A 22 -19.09 9.81 13.14
CA LEU A 22 -17.73 10.30 13.36
C LEU A 22 -17.05 9.60 14.54
N TYR A 23 -17.79 9.32 15.60
CA TYR A 23 -17.26 8.56 16.74
C TYR A 23 -16.90 7.12 16.35
N GLU A 24 -17.79 6.40 15.66
CA GLU A 24 -17.53 5.01 15.22
C GLU A 24 -16.41 4.95 14.19
N LEU A 25 -16.31 5.93 13.28
CA LEU A 25 -15.19 6.05 12.34
C LEU A 25 -13.85 6.23 13.07
N ASN A 26 -13.79 7.16 14.03
CA ASN A 26 -12.58 7.37 14.83
C ASN A 26 -12.17 6.11 15.59
N LYS A 27 -13.14 5.38 16.13
CA LYS A 27 -12.92 4.11 16.80
C LYS A 27 -12.40 3.04 15.84
N ALA A 28 -13.00 2.93 14.64
CA ALA A 28 -12.58 2.00 13.61
C ALA A 28 -11.17 2.32 13.07
N MET A 29 -10.86 3.59 12.83
CA MET A 29 -9.53 4.02 12.37
C MET A 29 -8.41 3.74 13.39
N ARG A 30 -8.74 3.62 14.68
CA ARG A 30 -7.76 3.21 15.71
C ARG A 30 -7.43 1.72 15.70
N THR A 31 -8.19 0.90 14.98
CA THR A 31 -7.96 -0.55 14.92
C THR A 31 -6.97 -0.96 13.84
N THR A 32 -6.64 -0.05 12.92
CA THR A 32 -5.73 -0.30 11.81
C THR A 32 -4.81 0.89 11.56
N LEU A 33 -3.61 0.61 11.07
CA LEU A 33 -2.67 1.61 10.56
C LEU A 33 -2.48 1.48 9.04
N ARG A 34 -3.23 0.61 8.40
CA ARG A 34 -3.16 0.38 6.96
C ARG A 34 -3.93 1.45 6.21
N LEU A 35 -3.26 2.11 5.28
CA LEU A 35 -3.83 3.19 4.48
C LEU A 35 -5.10 2.79 3.73
N ASP A 36 -5.10 1.62 3.09
CA ASP A 36 -6.24 1.10 2.33
C ASP A 36 -7.48 0.88 3.21
N GLU A 37 -7.31 0.33 4.41
CA GLU A 37 -8.40 0.13 5.36
C GLU A 37 -8.93 1.46 5.91
N ILE A 38 -8.04 2.38 6.27
CA ILE A 38 -8.41 3.72 6.75
C ILE A 38 -9.22 4.47 5.69
N VAL A 39 -8.75 4.49 4.45
CA VAL A 39 -9.45 5.15 3.35
C VAL A 39 -10.82 4.52 3.09
N TYR A 40 -10.90 3.18 3.12
CA TYR A 40 -12.18 2.50 2.97
C TYR A 40 -13.19 2.90 4.06
N ILE A 41 -12.75 2.96 5.33
CA ILE A 41 -13.56 3.41 6.46
C ILE A 41 -14.10 4.83 6.23
N ILE A 42 -13.25 5.74 5.82
CA ILE A 42 -13.59 7.16 5.60
C ILE A 42 -14.60 7.31 4.45
N LEU A 43 -14.30 6.73 3.29
CA LEU A 43 -15.19 6.84 2.13
C LEU A 43 -16.52 6.13 2.35
N THR A 44 -16.53 5.02 3.09
CA THR A 44 -17.76 4.34 3.51
C THR A 44 -18.60 5.23 4.42
N GLY A 45 -17.98 5.92 5.39
CA GLY A 45 -18.68 6.87 6.26
C GLY A 45 -19.31 8.05 5.49
N LEU A 46 -18.67 8.51 4.42
CA LEU A 46 -19.22 9.55 3.54
C LEU A 46 -20.44 9.06 2.74
N THR A 47 -20.52 7.76 2.42
CA THR A 47 -21.58 7.17 1.60
C THR A 47 -22.63 6.39 2.39
N ALA A 48 -22.42 6.13 3.68
CA ALA A 48 -23.34 5.37 4.54
C ALA A 48 -24.67 6.12 4.75
N HIS A 49 -25.79 5.37 4.75
CA HIS A 49 -27.14 5.93 4.79
C HIS A 49 -27.45 6.73 6.08
N GLU A 50 -26.83 6.39 7.19
CA GLU A 50 -26.94 7.10 8.47
C GLU A 50 -26.00 8.32 8.59
N GLY A 51 -25.09 8.53 7.58
CA GLY A 51 -24.13 9.63 7.52
C GLY A 51 -24.55 10.77 6.63
N LEU A 52 -23.64 11.20 5.77
CA LEU A 52 -23.87 12.26 4.79
C LEU A 52 -24.73 11.81 3.60
N SER A 53 -24.84 10.51 3.40
CA SER A 53 -25.62 9.90 2.31
C SER A 53 -25.23 10.38 0.91
N PHE A 54 -23.93 10.69 0.70
CA PHE A 54 -23.44 10.89 -0.66
C PHE A 54 -23.56 9.58 -1.45
N ASN A 55 -23.81 9.67 -2.73
CA ASN A 55 -23.91 8.47 -3.53
C ASN A 55 -22.54 7.88 -3.88
N ARG A 56 -21.56 8.74 -4.12
CA ARG A 56 -20.18 8.32 -4.41
C ARG A 56 -19.19 9.14 -3.58
N ALA A 57 -18.12 8.48 -3.19
CA ALA A 57 -16.95 9.10 -2.58
C ALA A 57 -15.70 8.53 -3.25
N ILE A 58 -14.79 9.42 -3.64
CA ILE A 58 -13.61 9.09 -4.42
C ILE A 58 -12.40 9.74 -3.78
N LEU A 59 -11.33 8.98 -3.60
CA LEU A 59 -10.02 9.49 -3.20
C LEU A 59 -9.03 9.33 -4.35
N PHE A 60 -8.38 10.43 -4.69
CA PHE A 60 -7.18 10.46 -5.51
C PHE A 60 -5.97 10.80 -4.63
N LEU A 61 -4.84 10.15 -4.86
CA LEU A 61 -3.57 10.46 -4.19
C LEU A 61 -2.54 10.95 -5.19
N VAL A 62 -1.73 11.89 -4.76
CA VAL A 62 -0.58 12.40 -5.51
C VAL A 62 0.53 11.33 -5.44
N ASP A 63 1.18 11.06 -6.56
CA ASP A 63 2.31 10.13 -6.62
C ASP A 63 3.57 10.71 -5.96
N GLU A 64 4.56 9.85 -5.71
CA GLU A 64 5.82 10.26 -5.06
C GLU A 64 6.58 11.31 -5.85
N ASP A 65 6.58 11.19 -7.19
CA ASP A 65 7.22 12.14 -8.10
C ASP A 65 6.47 13.48 -8.23
N ARG A 66 5.25 13.56 -7.68
CA ARG A 66 4.33 14.70 -7.77
C ARG A 66 4.00 15.15 -9.19
N LYS A 67 4.08 14.21 -10.13
CA LYS A 67 3.78 14.45 -11.56
C LYS A 67 2.36 14.05 -11.92
N LYS A 68 1.77 13.14 -11.14
CA LYS A 68 0.43 12.61 -11.38
C LYS A 68 -0.38 12.58 -10.10
N ILE A 69 -1.69 12.55 -10.30
CA ILE A 69 -2.64 12.20 -9.27
C ILE A 69 -3.47 11.02 -9.79
N SER A 70 -3.50 9.96 -9.02
CA SER A 70 -4.10 8.69 -9.42
C SER A 70 -5.24 8.29 -8.49
N GLY A 71 -6.27 7.67 -9.06
CA GLY A 71 -7.38 7.14 -8.30
C GLY A 71 -6.92 6.04 -7.34
N PHE A 72 -7.07 6.28 -6.06
CA PHE A 72 -6.69 5.32 -5.02
C PHE A 72 -7.86 4.41 -4.66
N MET A 73 -9.02 5.00 -4.39
CA MET A 73 -10.22 4.26 -4.01
C MET A 73 -11.49 5.02 -4.35
N GLY A 74 -12.52 4.28 -4.79
CA GLY A 74 -13.87 4.80 -5.03
C GLY A 74 -14.91 3.91 -4.36
N ILE A 75 -15.86 4.51 -3.65
CA ILE A 75 -17.01 3.83 -3.04
C ILE A 75 -18.28 4.44 -3.59
N GLY A 76 -19.20 3.59 -4.00
CA GLY A 76 -20.48 3.96 -4.58
C GLY A 76 -20.81 3.18 -5.84
N PRO A 77 -21.96 3.42 -6.43
CA PRO A 77 -22.41 2.73 -7.63
C PRO A 77 -21.86 3.38 -8.91
N MET A 78 -21.61 2.56 -9.93
CA MET A 78 -21.35 3.03 -11.30
C MET A 78 -22.60 3.63 -11.96
N HIS A 79 -23.78 3.01 -11.72
CA HIS A 79 -25.05 3.35 -12.36
C HIS A 79 -26.22 3.18 -11.40
N MET A 80 -27.35 3.82 -11.72
CA MET A 80 -28.57 3.78 -10.92
C MET A 80 -29.08 2.37 -10.61
N GLN A 81 -28.93 1.43 -11.53
CA GLN A 81 -29.36 0.04 -11.32
C GLN A 81 -28.54 -0.67 -10.23
N GLU A 82 -27.25 -0.42 -10.21
CA GLU A 82 -26.34 -0.94 -9.20
C GLU A 82 -26.62 -0.32 -7.81
N ALA A 83 -26.91 0.99 -7.77
CA ALA A 83 -27.29 1.69 -6.55
C ALA A 83 -28.48 1.04 -5.85
N ASN A 84 -29.53 0.75 -6.58
CA ASN A 84 -30.73 0.10 -6.04
C ASN A 84 -30.45 -1.29 -5.45
N THR A 85 -29.50 -2.02 -6.03
CA THR A 85 -29.09 -3.34 -5.53
C THR A 85 -28.28 -3.22 -4.25
N ILE A 86 -27.30 -2.31 -4.23
CA ILE A 86 -26.45 -2.07 -3.07
C ILE A 86 -27.27 -1.57 -1.88
N TRP A 87 -28.13 -0.57 -2.09
CA TRP A 87 -28.94 0.01 -1.01
C TRP A 87 -29.94 -0.98 -0.42
N ARG A 88 -30.63 -1.77 -1.27
CA ARG A 88 -31.50 -2.85 -0.77
C ARG A 88 -30.76 -3.88 0.06
N SER A 89 -29.53 -4.22 -0.32
CA SER A 89 -28.71 -5.16 0.42
C SER A 89 -28.33 -4.61 1.80
N ILE A 90 -27.92 -3.34 1.87
CA ILE A 90 -27.57 -2.66 3.13
C ILE A 90 -28.78 -2.55 4.04
N GLU A 91 -29.93 -2.12 3.54
CA GLU A 91 -31.17 -1.98 4.30
C GLU A 91 -31.69 -3.34 4.82
N GLN A 92 -31.69 -4.37 3.97
CA GLN A 92 -32.17 -5.70 4.35
C GLN A 92 -31.27 -6.37 5.39
N GLN A 93 -29.95 -6.16 5.32
CA GLN A 93 -29.00 -6.77 6.23
C GLN A 93 -28.75 -5.93 7.48
N LYS A 94 -29.30 -4.70 7.58
CA LYS A 94 -29.04 -3.74 8.68
C LYS A 94 -27.56 -3.64 9.00
N MET A 95 -26.74 -3.58 7.95
CA MET A 95 -25.28 -3.52 8.08
C MET A 95 -24.86 -2.22 8.76
N ASP A 96 -24.13 -2.36 9.85
CA ASP A 96 -23.46 -1.24 10.50
C ASP A 96 -22.07 -0.97 9.86
N LEU A 97 -21.40 0.09 10.29
CA LEU A 97 -20.07 0.46 9.79
C LEU A 97 -19.04 -0.68 9.97
N TYR A 98 -19.15 -1.43 11.06
CA TYR A 98 -18.24 -2.55 11.36
C TYR A 98 -18.43 -3.72 10.39
N ASP A 99 -19.65 -4.00 9.99
CA ASP A 99 -19.99 -5.03 9.01
C ASP A 99 -19.44 -4.63 7.60
N LEU A 100 -19.52 -3.34 7.26
CA LEU A 100 -18.95 -2.82 6.02
C LEU A 100 -17.41 -2.96 6.00
N ILE A 101 -16.72 -2.72 7.12
CA ILE A 101 -15.27 -2.94 7.25
C ILE A 101 -14.90 -4.42 7.08
N LYS A 102 -15.66 -5.33 7.70
CA LYS A 102 -15.47 -6.78 7.48
C LYS A 102 -15.65 -7.17 6.02
N THR A 103 -16.60 -6.53 5.34
CA THR A 103 -16.82 -6.73 3.90
C THR A 103 -15.59 -6.33 3.09
N TYR A 104 -14.91 -5.23 3.44
CA TYR A 104 -13.67 -4.83 2.76
C TYR A 104 -12.55 -5.87 2.93
N ASN A 105 -12.36 -6.40 4.13
CA ASN A 105 -11.35 -7.43 4.37
C ASN A 105 -11.61 -8.67 3.51
N ARG A 106 -12.88 -9.08 3.35
CA ARG A 106 -13.26 -10.16 2.44
C ARG A 106 -12.99 -9.82 0.97
N ILE A 107 -13.37 -8.61 0.50
CA ILE A 107 -13.09 -8.13 -0.86
C ILE A 107 -11.59 -8.22 -1.18
N ARG A 108 -10.76 -7.83 -0.22
CA ARG A 108 -9.31 -7.88 -0.35
C ARG A 108 -8.78 -9.32 -0.41
N GLU A 109 -9.27 -10.21 0.45
CA GLU A 109 -8.84 -11.61 0.50
C GLU A 109 -9.26 -12.40 -0.73
N GLU A 110 -10.45 -12.15 -1.25
CA GLU A 110 -11.01 -12.79 -2.45
C GLU A 110 -10.50 -12.14 -3.74
N ALA A 111 -9.78 -11.01 -3.67
CA ALA A 111 -9.31 -10.21 -4.80
C ALA A 111 -10.44 -9.77 -5.77
N ILE A 112 -11.69 -9.70 -5.30
CA ILE A 112 -12.85 -9.28 -6.09
C ILE A 112 -13.16 -7.83 -5.76
N LYS A 113 -12.77 -6.91 -6.65
CA LYS A 113 -13.01 -5.48 -6.44
C LYS A 113 -14.37 -5.05 -6.99
N PRO A 114 -15.08 -4.13 -6.31
CA PRO A 114 -16.26 -3.48 -6.89
C PRO A 114 -15.90 -2.73 -8.17
N LYS A 115 -16.78 -2.77 -9.17
CA LYS A 115 -16.54 -2.13 -10.49
C LYS A 115 -16.19 -0.64 -10.41
N PHE A 116 -16.84 0.09 -9.51
CA PHE A 116 -16.55 1.51 -9.33
C PHE A 116 -15.15 1.74 -8.74
N MET A 117 -14.71 0.88 -7.83
CA MET A 117 -13.35 0.92 -7.28
C MET A 117 -12.31 0.63 -8.38
N GLU A 118 -12.52 -0.40 -9.20
CA GLU A 118 -11.65 -0.71 -10.34
C GLU A 118 -11.58 0.45 -11.33
N PHE A 119 -12.73 1.03 -11.66
CA PHE A 119 -12.81 2.19 -12.54
C PHE A 119 -11.99 3.36 -11.97
N VAL A 120 -12.21 3.74 -10.71
CA VAL A 120 -11.45 4.82 -10.07
C VAL A 120 -9.95 4.54 -10.08
N GLN A 121 -9.54 3.31 -9.76
CA GLN A 121 -8.12 2.90 -9.76
C GLN A 121 -7.48 2.91 -11.16
N SER A 122 -8.26 2.87 -12.23
CA SER A 122 -7.76 3.02 -13.59
C SER A 122 -7.48 4.47 -14.00
N LEU A 123 -7.95 5.44 -13.21
CA LEU A 123 -7.82 6.86 -13.54
C LEU A 123 -6.49 7.40 -13.05
N SER A 124 -5.80 8.13 -13.93
CA SER A 124 -4.60 8.88 -13.60
C SER A 124 -4.55 10.16 -14.43
N PHE A 125 -4.21 11.27 -13.80
CA PHE A 125 -4.15 12.58 -14.41
C PHE A 125 -2.77 13.20 -14.17
N ASP A 126 -2.21 13.84 -15.19
CA ASP A 126 -0.96 14.58 -15.03
C ASP A 126 -1.19 15.82 -14.15
N LEU A 127 -0.20 16.17 -13.32
CA LEU A 127 -0.22 17.34 -12.43
C LEU A 127 0.69 18.42 -12.98
N ASP A 128 0.24 19.08 -14.02
CA ASP A 128 0.89 20.28 -14.55
C ASP A 128 -0.10 21.46 -14.58
N GLU A 129 0.38 22.66 -14.82
CA GLU A 129 -0.48 23.86 -14.90
C GLU A 129 -1.54 23.74 -16.02
N LYS A 130 -1.35 22.84 -16.99
CA LYS A 130 -2.31 22.57 -18.07
C LYS A 130 -3.40 21.58 -17.67
N SER A 131 -3.26 20.93 -16.53
CA SER A 131 -4.22 19.95 -16.00
C SER A 131 -5.52 20.59 -15.49
N GLY A 132 -5.68 21.89 -15.68
CA GLY A 132 -6.94 22.60 -15.50
C GLY A 132 -7.48 22.63 -14.09
N PHE A 133 -8.75 22.27 -13.94
CA PHE A 133 -9.47 22.36 -12.68
C PHE A 133 -8.88 21.49 -11.57
N LEU A 134 -8.45 20.27 -11.89
CA LEU A 134 -7.92 19.31 -10.91
C LEU A 134 -6.63 19.83 -10.24
N PHE A 135 -5.73 20.42 -11.03
CA PHE A 135 -4.52 21.06 -10.51
C PHE A 135 -4.85 22.22 -9.57
N ASN A 136 -5.74 23.12 -9.99
CA ASN A 136 -6.15 24.25 -9.16
C ASN A 136 -6.81 23.79 -7.85
N ALA A 137 -7.73 22.82 -7.92
CA ALA A 137 -8.41 22.27 -6.77
C ALA A 137 -7.45 21.58 -5.78
N LEU A 138 -6.37 20.97 -6.26
CA LEU A 138 -5.36 20.35 -5.40
C LEU A 138 -4.62 21.38 -4.54
N TRP A 139 -4.29 22.54 -5.13
CA TRP A 139 -3.55 23.61 -4.44
C TRP A 139 -4.44 24.57 -3.66
N GLU A 140 -5.74 24.49 -3.81
CA GLU A 140 -6.69 25.30 -3.03
C GLU A 140 -6.97 24.64 -1.68
N LYS A 141 -6.68 25.37 -0.59
CA LYS A 141 -7.00 24.90 0.77
C LYS A 141 -8.50 25.03 1.03
N GLY A 142 -9.10 23.92 1.51
CA GLY A 142 -10.50 23.88 1.87
C GLY A 142 -11.37 23.12 0.86
N THR A 143 -12.67 23.29 1.03
CA THR A 143 -13.67 22.59 0.22
C THR A 143 -14.28 23.51 -0.82
N LEU A 144 -14.28 23.08 -2.05
CA LEU A 144 -14.99 23.72 -3.14
C LEU A 144 -16.35 23.02 -3.34
N HIS A 145 -17.42 23.80 -3.34
CA HIS A 145 -18.74 23.35 -3.79
C HIS A 145 -18.95 23.79 -5.24
N ILE A 146 -18.98 22.84 -6.14
CA ILE A 146 -19.11 23.06 -7.58
C ILE A 146 -20.52 22.70 -8.02
N LYS A 147 -21.25 23.68 -8.51
CA LYS A 147 -22.63 23.57 -9.00
C LYS A 147 -22.97 24.70 -9.97
N ASP A 148 -24.14 24.66 -10.58
CA ASP A 148 -24.74 25.69 -11.40
C ASP A 148 -23.80 26.24 -12.51
N GLU A 149 -23.54 27.53 -12.53
CA GLU A 149 -22.68 28.19 -13.52
C GLU A 149 -21.23 27.67 -13.47
N LYS A 150 -20.73 27.29 -12.27
CA LYS A 150 -19.37 26.75 -12.12
C LYS A 150 -19.22 25.42 -12.86
N ILE A 151 -20.22 24.54 -12.77
CA ILE A 151 -20.17 23.25 -13.51
C ILE A 151 -20.27 23.46 -15.01
N MET A 152 -21.06 24.45 -15.46
CA MET A 152 -21.15 24.77 -16.88
C MET A 152 -19.80 25.24 -17.45
N ALA A 153 -19.06 26.05 -16.71
CA ALA A 153 -17.72 26.49 -17.10
C ALA A 153 -16.70 25.32 -17.18
N LEU A 154 -16.90 24.29 -16.37
CA LEU A 154 -16.00 23.13 -16.28
C LEU A 154 -16.41 21.94 -17.16
N ARG A 155 -17.46 22.03 -17.98
CA ARG A 155 -17.99 20.89 -18.77
C ARG A 155 -16.97 20.23 -19.71
N GLN A 156 -15.92 20.94 -20.12
CA GLN A 156 -14.87 20.43 -21.00
C GLN A 156 -13.71 19.80 -20.20
N ASP A 157 -13.66 20.00 -18.89
CA ASP A 157 -12.62 19.44 -18.05
C ASP A 157 -12.69 17.90 -18.04
N ILE A 158 -11.52 17.27 -18.12
CA ILE A 158 -11.39 15.82 -18.27
C ILE A 158 -11.94 15.06 -17.06
N LEU A 159 -11.69 15.58 -15.83
CA LEU A 159 -12.21 14.98 -14.60
C LEU A 159 -13.74 14.99 -14.57
N ILE A 160 -14.33 16.16 -14.86
CA ILE A 160 -15.79 16.36 -14.86
C ILE A 160 -16.47 15.43 -15.85
N ARG A 161 -15.92 15.31 -17.05
CA ARG A 161 -16.45 14.43 -18.09
C ARG A 161 -16.29 12.94 -17.75
N THR A 162 -15.13 12.56 -17.24
CA THR A 162 -14.81 11.16 -16.93
C THR A 162 -15.69 10.63 -15.79
N LEU A 163 -15.89 11.43 -14.74
CA LEU A 163 -16.71 11.09 -13.58
C LEU A 163 -18.19 11.46 -13.76
N GLN A 164 -18.56 12.19 -14.83
CA GLN A 164 -19.92 12.68 -15.10
C GLN A 164 -20.49 13.50 -13.92
N LEU A 165 -19.70 14.44 -13.42
CA LEU A 165 -20.04 15.26 -12.26
C LEU A 165 -21.03 16.39 -12.66
N ASP A 166 -22.07 16.58 -11.86
CA ASP A 166 -23.03 17.70 -11.99
C ASP A 166 -22.93 18.67 -10.80
N GLU A 167 -23.28 18.21 -9.60
CA GLU A 167 -23.07 18.92 -8.35
C GLU A 167 -22.21 18.06 -7.43
N PHE A 168 -21.11 18.62 -6.91
CA PHE A 168 -20.18 17.86 -6.09
C PHE A 168 -19.38 18.75 -5.12
N LEU A 169 -18.83 18.12 -4.09
CA LEU A 169 -17.80 18.71 -3.26
C LEU A 169 -16.44 18.11 -3.63
N ILE A 170 -15.44 18.95 -3.62
CA ILE A 170 -14.05 18.55 -3.78
C ILE A 170 -13.19 19.24 -2.73
N ALA A 171 -12.33 18.49 -2.05
CA ALA A 171 -11.41 19.03 -1.07
C ALA A 171 -10.04 18.43 -1.21
N SER A 172 -9.01 19.25 -1.10
CA SER A 172 -7.63 18.81 -1.05
C SER A 172 -7.24 18.34 0.35
N LEU A 173 -6.48 17.24 0.40
CA LEU A 173 -5.92 16.66 1.62
C LEU A 173 -4.53 17.26 1.85
N TRP A 174 -4.41 18.16 2.81
CA TRP A 174 -3.13 18.76 3.17
C TRP A 174 -2.51 18.02 4.34
N ILE A 175 -1.30 17.52 4.12
CA ILE A 175 -0.47 16.91 5.14
C ILE A 175 0.77 17.78 5.32
N LYS A 176 0.92 18.36 6.53
CA LYS A 176 1.90 19.41 6.78
C LYS A 176 1.65 20.60 5.82
N GLU A 177 2.59 20.96 4.97
CA GLU A 177 2.48 22.09 4.04
C GLU A 177 2.30 21.63 2.57
N LYS A 178 1.86 20.39 2.34
CA LYS A 178 1.77 19.82 0.99
C LYS A 178 0.42 19.16 0.76
N PRO A 179 -0.20 19.34 -0.41
CA PRO A 179 -1.37 18.58 -0.79
C PRO A 179 -0.94 17.17 -1.21
N GLU A 180 -1.55 16.16 -0.59
CA GLU A 180 -1.23 14.74 -0.80
C GLU A 180 -2.33 14.00 -1.58
N GLY A 181 -3.49 14.62 -1.74
CA GLY A 181 -4.60 14.03 -2.47
C GLY A 181 -5.83 14.91 -2.51
N ILE A 182 -6.88 14.37 -3.09
CA ILE A 182 -8.19 15.02 -3.23
C ILE A 182 -9.29 14.02 -2.89
N ILE A 183 -10.27 14.45 -2.10
CA ILE A 183 -11.53 13.72 -1.91
C ILE A 183 -12.63 14.44 -2.71
N ILE A 184 -13.40 13.65 -3.48
CA ILE A 184 -14.58 14.11 -4.21
C ILE A 184 -15.78 13.32 -3.72
N VAL A 185 -16.91 14.00 -3.50
CA VAL A 185 -18.20 13.36 -3.22
C VAL A 185 -19.30 13.98 -4.05
N ASP A 186 -20.25 13.16 -4.45
CA ASP A 186 -21.40 13.60 -5.23
C ASP A 186 -22.67 12.82 -4.92
N ASN A 187 -23.78 13.33 -5.45
CA ASN A 187 -25.09 12.71 -5.44
C ASN A 187 -25.53 12.28 -6.85
N TYR A 188 -24.61 11.63 -7.59
CA TYR A 188 -24.81 11.27 -9.00
C TYR A 188 -26.12 10.54 -9.29
N VAL A 189 -26.53 9.64 -8.41
CA VAL A 189 -27.73 8.82 -8.59
C VAL A 189 -29.00 9.53 -8.14
N THR A 190 -29.00 10.06 -6.91
CA THR A 190 -30.19 10.67 -6.30
C THR A 190 -30.43 12.10 -6.76
N LYS A 191 -29.41 12.75 -7.30
CA LYS A 191 -29.42 14.20 -7.64
C LYS A 191 -29.88 15.09 -6.48
N LYS A 192 -29.72 14.62 -5.25
CA LYS A 192 -30.02 15.36 -4.03
C LYS A 192 -29.07 16.55 -3.92
N HIS A 193 -29.64 17.75 -3.71
CA HIS A 193 -28.85 18.96 -3.51
C HIS A 193 -27.96 18.87 -2.26
N ILE A 194 -26.74 19.40 -2.37
CA ILE A 194 -25.74 19.46 -1.29
C ILE A 194 -25.93 20.75 -0.51
N GLY A 195 -26.32 20.65 0.76
CA GLY A 195 -26.57 21.80 1.62
C GLY A 195 -25.39 22.15 2.53
N GLU A 196 -25.49 23.28 3.20
CA GLU A 196 -24.47 23.78 4.15
C GLU A 196 -24.10 22.77 5.25
N ALA A 197 -25.09 22.01 5.73
CA ALA A 197 -24.84 20.97 6.74
C ALA A 197 -23.98 19.82 6.19
N ASP A 198 -24.21 19.45 4.94
CA ASP A 198 -23.45 18.37 4.27
C ASP A 198 -21.99 18.83 4.04
N ILE A 199 -21.78 20.12 3.70
CA ILE A 199 -20.45 20.72 3.56
C ILE A 199 -19.68 20.72 4.88
N ARG A 200 -20.32 21.14 5.99
CA ARG A 200 -19.65 21.14 7.30
C ARG A 200 -19.17 19.77 7.73
N ILE A 201 -19.98 18.75 7.51
CA ILE A 201 -19.62 17.41 7.90
C ILE A 201 -18.59 16.81 6.94
N PHE A 202 -18.72 17.07 5.64
CA PHE A 202 -17.69 16.70 4.69
C PHE A 202 -16.31 17.25 5.10
N ASN A 203 -16.24 18.51 5.52
CA ASN A 203 -15.01 19.13 6.03
C ASN A 203 -14.42 18.35 7.23
N MET A 204 -15.28 17.94 8.18
CA MET A 204 -14.81 17.13 9.32
C MET A 204 -14.23 15.78 8.87
N PHE A 205 -14.82 15.13 7.87
CA PHE A 205 -14.29 13.90 7.31
C PHE A 205 -12.96 14.12 6.57
N VAL A 206 -12.83 15.22 5.83
CA VAL A 206 -11.59 15.60 5.14
C VAL A 206 -10.45 15.81 6.13
N GLU A 207 -10.70 16.52 7.24
CA GLU A 207 -9.71 16.73 8.30
C GLU A 207 -9.30 15.41 8.96
N GLN A 208 -10.26 14.53 9.26
CA GLN A 208 -9.99 13.21 9.81
C GLN A 208 -9.21 12.35 8.83
N ALA A 209 -9.54 12.40 7.54
CA ALA A 209 -8.84 11.69 6.48
C ALA A 209 -7.37 12.14 6.37
N ALA A 210 -7.12 13.44 6.36
CA ALA A 210 -5.77 13.99 6.29
C ALA A 210 -4.90 13.51 7.48
N GLY A 211 -5.41 13.62 8.71
CA GLY A 211 -4.72 13.16 9.91
C GLY A 211 -4.48 11.65 9.93
N ALA A 212 -5.46 10.86 9.50
CA ALA A 212 -5.32 9.41 9.48
C ALA A 212 -4.33 8.92 8.41
N ILE A 213 -4.34 9.56 7.23
CA ILE A 213 -3.37 9.27 6.15
C ILE A 213 -1.96 9.67 6.60
N GLU A 214 -1.80 10.84 7.26
CA GLU A 214 -0.51 11.27 7.82
C GLU A 214 0.04 10.25 8.82
N ASN A 215 -0.79 9.80 9.77
CA ASN A 215 -0.41 8.80 10.76
C ASN A 215 -0.03 7.45 10.11
N SER A 216 -0.80 6.99 9.14
CA SER A 216 -0.52 5.75 8.40
C SER A 216 0.83 5.83 7.67
N ARG A 217 1.09 6.92 6.94
CA ARG A 217 2.37 7.12 6.24
C ARG A 217 3.54 7.23 7.21
N ALA A 218 3.39 7.99 8.30
CA ALA A 218 4.44 8.10 9.31
C ALA A 218 4.77 6.75 9.96
N PHE A 219 3.76 5.91 10.14
CA PHE A 219 3.95 4.55 10.63
C PHE A 219 4.65 3.66 9.61
N GLU A 220 4.24 3.70 8.34
CA GLU A 220 4.91 2.98 7.25
C GLU A 220 6.37 3.41 7.11
N ASP A 221 6.66 4.71 7.12
CA ASP A 221 8.02 5.23 7.11
C ASP A 221 8.84 4.71 8.29
N THR A 222 8.23 4.66 9.48
CA THR A 222 8.88 4.14 10.68
C THR A 222 9.17 2.64 10.55
N LEU A 223 8.22 1.86 10.03
CA LEU A 223 8.42 0.44 9.76
C LEU A 223 9.52 0.22 8.72
N ILE A 224 9.51 0.97 7.62
CA ILE A 224 10.54 0.87 6.59
C ILE A 224 11.91 1.16 7.21
N ARG A 225 12.06 2.25 7.97
CA ARG A 225 13.33 2.59 8.66
C ARG A 225 13.77 1.53 9.67
N ALA A 226 12.82 0.96 10.42
CA ALA A 226 13.10 -0.11 11.39
C ALA A 226 13.50 -1.43 10.72
N HIS A 227 13.04 -1.66 9.50
CA HIS A 227 13.19 -2.91 8.78
C HIS A 227 14.20 -2.87 7.62
N THR A 228 14.78 -1.72 7.29
CA THR A 228 15.81 -1.58 6.26
C THR A 228 17.21 -1.46 6.86
N ASP A 229 18.20 -1.94 6.12
CA ASP A 229 19.61 -1.69 6.39
C ASP A 229 20.02 -0.33 5.79
N MET A 230 20.57 0.56 6.61
CA MET A 230 20.86 1.94 6.22
C MET A 230 21.97 2.06 5.16
N LEU A 231 22.88 1.07 5.05
CA LEU A 231 23.97 1.10 4.09
C LEU A 231 23.51 0.67 2.71
N THR A 232 22.72 -0.42 2.65
CA THR A 232 22.37 -1.10 1.41
C THR A 232 20.95 -0.83 0.93
N SER A 233 20.10 -0.25 1.78
CA SER A 233 18.67 -0.05 1.52
C SER A 233 17.90 -1.35 1.20
N LEU A 234 18.48 -2.50 1.53
CA LEU A 234 17.79 -3.79 1.55
C LEU A 234 17.05 -3.96 2.88
N TRP A 235 16.17 -4.94 2.95
CA TRP A 235 15.57 -5.32 4.21
C TRP A 235 16.65 -5.83 5.17
N ASN A 236 16.48 -5.60 6.48
CA ASN A 236 17.43 -6.06 7.49
C ASN A 236 17.09 -7.47 8.00
N HIS A 237 17.94 -8.01 8.89
CA HIS A 237 17.76 -9.32 9.51
C HIS A 237 16.41 -9.45 10.25
N GLY A 238 15.98 -8.41 10.98
CA GLY A 238 14.69 -8.43 11.69
C GLY A 238 13.52 -8.64 10.75
N TYR A 239 13.54 -7.97 9.61
CA TYR A 239 12.51 -8.14 8.58
C TYR A 239 12.55 -9.53 7.93
N PHE A 240 13.75 -10.07 7.68
CA PHE A 240 13.89 -11.44 7.18
C PHE A 240 13.20 -12.44 8.11
N GLN A 241 13.46 -12.36 9.42
CA GLN A 241 12.86 -13.25 10.40
C GLN A 241 11.34 -13.17 10.43
N TYR A 242 10.81 -11.95 10.43
CA TYR A 242 9.36 -11.70 10.41
C TYR A 242 8.70 -12.21 9.12
N LYS A 243 9.28 -11.88 7.97
CA LYS A 243 8.72 -12.26 6.67
C LYS A 243 8.82 -13.76 6.39
N LEU A 244 9.87 -14.41 6.84
CA LEU A 244 9.99 -15.85 6.67
C LEU A 244 8.89 -16.61 7.42
N ASP A 245 8.54 -16.17 8.65
CA ASP A 245 7.41 -16.72 9.38
C ASP A 245 6.08 -16.53 8.63
N GLU A 246 5.83 -15.33 8.11
CA GLU A 246 4.63 -15.01 7.35
C GLU A 246 4.52 -15.84 6.07
N GLU A 247 5.59 -15.90 5.28
CA GLU A 247 5.60 -16.64 4.01
C GLU A 247 5.52 -18.16 4.21
N LEU A 248 6.10 -18.69 5.27
CA LEU A 248 5.95 -20.12 5.63
C LEU A 248 4.50 -20.45 6.01
N LEU A 249 3.81 -19.58 6.74
CA LEU A 249 2.38 -19.77 7.03
C LEU A 249 1.54 -19.78 5.76
N LYS A 250 1.81 -18.88 4.84
CA LYS A 250 1.16 -18.83 3.51
C LYS A 250 1.47 -20.07 2.69
N ALA A 251 2.75 -20.50 2.65
CA ALA A 251 3.19 -21.69 1.93
C ALA A 251 2.48 -22.95 2.45
N LYS A 252 2.34 -23.09 3.76
CA LYS A 252 1.60 -24.19 4.41
C LYS A 252 0.11 -24.16 4.05
N SER A 253 -0.53 -23.02 4.16
CA SER A 253 -1.98 -22.89 3.94
C SER A 253 -2.38 -23.08 2.48
N LYS A 254 -1.54 -22.63 1.54
CA LYS A 254 -1.81 -22.68 0.10
C LYS A 254 -1.06 -23.82 -0.63
N ASN A 255 -0.30 -24.61 0.12
CA ASN A 255 0.45 -25.78 -0.37
C ASN A 255 1.40 -25.48 -1.55
N TYR A 256 2.24 -24.43 -1.41
CA TYR A 256 3.27 -24.12 -2.39
C TYR A 256 4.69 -24.20 -1.80
N PRO A 257 5.71 -24.45 -2.63
CA PRO A 257 7.09 -24.49 -2.18
C PRO A 257 7.62 -23.09 -1.87
N LEU A 258 8.53 -22.99 -0.91
CA LEU A 258 9.25 -21.75 -0.57
C LEU A 258 10.72 -22.07 -0.42
N SER A 259 11.59 -21.30 -1.05
CA SER A 259 13.03 -21.45 -0.91
C SER A 259 13.66 -20.28 -0.17
N ILE A 260 14.76 -20.52 0.50
CA ILE A 260 15.60 -19.48 1.09
C ILE A 260 17.05 -19.65 0.63
N LEU A 261 17.71 -18.51 0.43
CA LEU A 261 19.14 -18.44 0.14
C LEU A 261 19.84 -17.72 1.28
N MET A 262 20.95 -18.29 1.76
CA MET A 262 21.92 -17.61 2.62
C MET A 262 23.18 -17.35 1.80
N ILE A 263 23.64 -16.13 1.74
CA ILE A 263 24.69 -15.65 0.83
C ILE A 263 25.75 -14.94 1.66
N ASP A 264 27.01 -15.20 1.36
CA ASP A 264 28.13 -14.55 2.01
C ASP A 264 29.21 -14.17 0.97
N ILE A 265 29.76 -12.96 1.12
CA ILE A 265 30.79 -12.45 0.22
C ILE A 265 32.13 -13.11 0.58
N ASP A 266 32.71 -13.81 -0.40
CA ASP A 266 33.97 -14.49 -0.21
C ASP A 266 35.13 -13.50 0.01
N ASP A 267 35.94 -13.76 1.04
CA ASP A 267 37.14 -12.99 1.37
C ASP A 267 36.92 -11.48 1.63
N PHE A 268 35.68 -11.05 2.02
CA PHE A 268 35.34 -9.65 2.22
C PHE A 268 36.20 -8.97 3.29
N LYS A 269 36.51 -9.67 4.38
CA LYS A 269 37.43 -9.16 5.40
C LYS A 269 38.80 -8.81 4.84
N LYS A 270 39.38 -9.68 4.00
CA LYS A 270 40.65 -9.42 3.33
C LYS A 270 40.60 -8.20 2.41
N PHE A 271 39.47 -8.00 1.73
CA PHE A 271 39.26 -6.80 0.94
C PHE A 271 39.25 -5.54 1.81
N ASN A 272 38.53 -5.54 2.93
CA ASN A 272 38.49 -4.43 3.87
C ASN A 272 39.87 -4.13 4.47
N ASP A 273 40.61 -5.15 4.82
CA ASP A 273 41.98 -5.01 5.37
C ASP A 273 42.93 -4.40 4.32
N THR A 274 42.66 -4.59 3.02
CA THR A 274 43.51 -4.08 1.92
C THR A 274 43.11 -2.68 1.47
N TYR A 275 41.80 -2.40 1.31
CA TYR A 275 41.28 -1.18 0.68
C TYR A 275 40.53 -0.27 1.64
N GLY A 276 40.34 -0.69 2.89
CA GLY A 276 39.64 0.07 3.92
C GLY A 276 38.12 -0.09 3.90
N HIS A 277 37.49 0.18 5.04
CA HIS A 277 36.04 0.00 5.23
C HIS A 277 35.17 0.84 4.30
N MET A 278 35.62 2.05 3.90
CA MET A 278 34.84 2.88 2.96
C MET A 278 34.66 2.20 1.59
N GLN A 279 35.71 1.51 1.10
CA GLN A 279 35.61 0.72 -0.14
C GLN A 279 34.75 -0.53 0.05
N GLY A 280 34.80 -1.15 1.25
CA GLY A 280 33.92 -2.23 1.62
C GLY A 280 32.45 -1.83 1.62
N ASP A 281 32.13 -0.66 2.17
CA ASP A 281 30.77 -0.11 2.15
C ASP A 281 30.25 0.13 0.71
N GLU A 282 31.09 0.65 -0.18
CA GLU A 282 30.75 0.82 -1.58
C GLU A 282 30.54 -0.54 -2.28
N ALA A 283 31.39 -1.52 -1.99
CA ALA A 283 31.22 -2.88 -2.48
C ALA A 283 29.90 -3.49 -2.02
N LEU A 284 29.50 -3.34 -0.75
CA LEU A 284 28.24 -3.81 -0.21
C LEU A 284 27.03 -3.15 -0.93
N ARG A 285 27.07 -1.85 -1.19
CA ARG A 285 26.02 -1.16 -1.97
C ARG A 285 25.88 -1.73 -3.36
N ARG A 286 26.99 -1.91 -4.06
CA ARG A 286 26.98 -2.45 -5.44
C ARG A 286 26.51 -3.90 -5.52
N ILE A 287 26.94 -4.74 -4.57
CA ILE A 287 26.45 -6.12 -4.47
C ILE A 287 24.96 -6.15 -4.23
N SER A 288 24.46 -5.29 -3.33
CA SER A 288 23.02 -5.15 -3.05
C SER A 288 22.22 -4.76 -4.28
N GLU A 289 22.71 -3.81 -5.10
CA GLU A 289 22.11 -3.43 -6.38
C GLU A 289 22.04 -4.63 -7.34
N VAL A 290 23.12 -5.41 -7.42
CA VAL A 290 23.13 -6.61 -8.27
C VAL A 290 22.13 -7.64 -7.79
N LEU A 291 22.05 -7.93 -6.49
CA LEU A 291 21.05 -8.86 -5.94
C LEU A 291 19.63 -8.37 -6.22
N LYS A 292 19.35 -7.08 -5.97
CA LYS A 292 18.03 -6.48 -6.21
C LYS A 292 17.61 -6.54 -7.68
N ASN A 293 18.52 -6.27 -8.60
CA ASN A 293 18.23 -6.27 -10.05
C ASN A 293 18.06 -7.68 -10.64
N ASN A 294 18.50 -8.73 -9.94
CA ASN A 294 18.33 -10.11 -10.35
C ASN A 294 17.18 -10.83 -9.63
N GLY A 295 16.62 -10.24 -8.58
CA GLY A 295 15.45 -10.75 -7.89
C GLY A 295 14.14 -10.34 -8.60
N ARG A 296 13.08 -11.09 -8.35
CA ARG A 296 11.71 -10.75 -8.77
C ARG A 296 11.12 -9.74 -7.78
N GLU A 297 10.07 -9.07 -8.16
CA GLU A 297 9.31 -8.16 -7.27
C GLU A 297 8.77 -8.88 -6.02
N THR A 298 8.48 -10.17 -6.15
CA THR A 298 8.00 -11.03 -5.04
C THR A 298 9.09 -11.53 -4.11
N ASP A 299 10.37 -11.43 -4.51
CA ASP A 299 11.49 -11.92 -3.74
C ASP A 299 11.86 -10.92 -2.64
N ILE A 300 12.15 -11.43 -1.45
CA ILE A 300 12.48 -10.61 -0.29
C ILE A 300 13.98 -10.71 -0.05
N ILE A 301 14.69 -9.65 -0.42
CA ILE A 301 16.15 -9.59 -0.38
C ILE A 301 16.56 -8.78 0.86
N CYS A 302 17.40 -9.38 1.70
CA CYS A 302 17.79 -8.82 2.99
C CYS A 302 19.32 -8.79 3.15
N ARG A 303 19.82 -7.81 3.88
CA ARG A 303 21.14 -7.87 4.48
C ARG A 303 21.02 -8.55 5.84
N TYR A 304 21.59 -9.76 5.94
CA TYR A 304 21.45 -10.61 7.14
C TYR A 304 22.49 -10.29 8.21
N GLY A 305 23.69 -9.92 7.78
CA GLY A 305 24.82 -9.58 8.67
C GLY A 305 25.76 -8.56 8.04
N GLY A 306 26.98 -8.47 8.54
CA GLY A 306 27.99 -7.55 8.04
C GLY A 306 28.26 -7.68 6.54
N GLU A 307 28.57 -8.89 6.10
CA GLU A 307 28.88 -9.29 4.71
C GLU A 307 27.93 -10.39 4.21
N GLU A 308 26.88 -10.67 4.98
CA GLU A 308 25.91 -11.74 4.71
C GLU A 308 24.59 -11.18 4.21
N PHE A 309 24.01 -11.84 3.22
CA PHE A 309 22.69 -11.54 2.66
C PHE A 309 21.79 -12.77 2.73
N SER A 310 20.51 -12.55 2.73
CA SER A 310 19.51 -13.61 2.66
C SER A 310 18.40 -13.24 1.69
N ILE A 311 17.83 -14.24 1.04
CA ILE A 311 16.70 -14.05 0.12
C ILE A 311 15.62 -15.08 0.43
N ILE A 312 14.37 -14.62 0.56
CA ILE A 312 13.20 -15.48 0.61
C ILE A 312 12.60 -15.49 -0.78
N LEU A 313 12.34 -16.66 -1.32
CA LEU A 313 11.79 -16.92 -2.65
C LEU A 313 10.42 -17.61 -2.52
N PRO A 314 9.31 -16.85 -2.40
CA PRO A 314 7.98 -17.42 -2.32
C PRO A 314 7.62 -18.19 -3.60
N GLN A 315 6.81 -19.24 -3.47
CA GLN A 315 6.31 -20.05 -4.59
C GLN A 315 7.42 -20.59 -5.52
N THR A 316 8.60 -20.86 -4.96
CA THR A 316 9.79 -21.27 -5.74
C THR A 316 10.30 -22.61 -5.27
N ALA A 317 10.31 -23.59 -6.18
CA ALA A 317 10.84 -24.92 -5.94
C ALA A 317 12.38 -24.90 -5.83
N LYS A 318 12.96 -25.96 -5.23
CA LYS A 318 14.39 -26.06 -4.95
C LYS A 318 15.26 -25.92 -6.19
N GLU A 319 14.87 -26.57 -7.28
CA GLU A 319 15.60 -26.57 -8.55
C GLU A 319 15.58 -25.19 -9.22
N GLU A 320 14.47 -24.50 -9.12
CA GLU A 320 14.32 -23.12 -9.64
C GLU A 320 15.13 -22.14 -8.82
N ALA A 321 15.07 -22.24 -7.49
CA ALA A 321 15.88 -21.45 -6.58
C ALA A 321 17.39 -21.66 -6.81
N GLY A 322 17.80 -22.91 -7.10
CA GLY A 322 19.18 -23.24 -7.45
C GLY A 322 19.64 -22.53 -8.74
N ARG A 323 18.79 -22.50 -9.78
CA ARG A 323 19.10 -21.77 -11.02
C ARG A 323 19.21 -20.25 -10.79
N LEU A 324 18.30 -19.69 -9.99
CA LEU A 324 18.33 -18.27 -9.65
C LEU A 324 19.57 -17.90 -8.83
N ALA A 325 19.91 -18.72 -7.84
CA ALA A 325 21.11 -18.53 -7.02
C ALA A 325 22.39 -18.60 -7.88
N GLU A 326 22.49 -19.53 -8.82
CA GLU A 326 23.65 -19.66 -9.72
C GLU A 326 23.74 -18.47 -10.69
N MET A 327 22.60 -17.97 -11.18
CA MET A 327 22.56 -16.75 -12.00
C MET A 327 23.06 -15.54 -11.20
N MET A 328 22.60 -15.36 -9.96
CA MET A 328 23.05 -14.26 -9.08
C MET A 328 24.55 -14.37 -8.81
N ARG A 329 25.05 -15.56 -8.45
CA ARG A 329 26.47 -15.82 -8.24
C ARG A 329 27.30 -15.46 -9.47
N ALA A 330 26.90 -15.93 -10.65
CA ALA A 330 27.60 -15.69 -11.90
C ALA A 330 27.63 -14.19 -12.27
N ASN A 331 26.49 -13.50 -12.11
CA ASN A 331 26.39 -12.06 -12.38
C ASN A 331 27.25 -11.22 -11.43
N LEU A 332 27.39 -11.63 -10.17
CA LEU A 332 28.29 -10.98 -9.21
C LEU A 332 29.74 -11.20 -9.59
N SER A 333 30.14 -12.44 -9.90
CA SER A 333 31.53 -12.76 -10.26
C SER A 333 31.99 -12.14 -11.58
N ALA A 334 31.08 -11.87 -12.51
CA ALA A 334 31.36 -11.25 -13.81
C ALA A 334 31.53 -9.73 -13.74
N LYS A 335 31.02 -9.07 -12.70
CA LYS A 335 31.08 -7.61 -12.55
C LYS A 335 32.29 -7.20 -11.70
N SER A 336 33.09 -6.28 -12.24
CA SER A 336 34.09 -5.57 -11.44
C SER A 336 33.39 -4.53 -10.57
N ILE A 337 33.50 -4.66 -9.27
CA ILE A 337 32.94 -3.77 -8.26
C ILE A 337 34.12 -3.12 -7.54
N ALA A 338 34.21 -1.80 -7.55
CA ALA A 338 35.35 -1.05 -6.99
C ALA A 338 36.72 -1.57 -7.47
N GLY A 339 36.81 -1.98 -8.74
CA GLY A 339 38.06 -2.50 -9.33
C GLY A 339 38.43 -3.93 -8.96
N THR A 340 37.57 -4.64 -8.23
CA THR A 340 37.78 -6.02 -7.76
C THR A 340 36.59 -6.89 -8.20
N ASN A 341 36.87 -8.14 -8.53
CA ASN A 341 35.83 -9.14 -8.80
C ASN A 341 35.50 -9.86 -7.49
N PHE A 342 34.26 -9.66 -7.00
CA PHE A 342 33.79 -10.38 -5.84
C PHE A 342 33.13 -11.70 -6.24
N THR A 343 33.33 -12.72 -5.41
CA THR A 343 32.58 -13.94 -5.47
C THR A 343 31.73 -14.12 -4.23
N VAL A 344 30.68 -14.93 -4.33
CA VAL A 344 29.80 -15.24 -3.21
C VAL A 344 29.62 -16.75 -3.10
N SER A 345 29.56 -17.23 -1.88
CA SER A 345 29.11 -18.57 -1.55
C SER A 345 27.64 -18.52 -1.16
N ILE A 346 26.84 -19.48 -1.61
CA ILE A 346 25.38 -19.50 -1.41
C ILE A 346 24.95 -20.87 -0.87
N GLY A 347 24.20 -20.87 0.23
CA GLY A 347 23.48 -22.02 0.75
C GLY A 347 21.99 -21.91 0.45
N LEU A 348 21.37 -22.98 -0.03
CA LEU A 348 19.96 -23.07 -0.42
C LEU A 348 19.23 -24.08 0.44
N ALA A 349 18.07 -23.71 1.01
CA ALA A 349 17.11 -24.63 1.61
C ALA A 349 15.70 -24.39 1.09
N ASN A 350 14.88 -25.44 1.05
CA ASN A 350 13.51 -25.41 0.51
C ASN A 350 12.50 -26.00 1.48
N TYR A 351 11.36 -25.34 1.62
CA TYR A 351 10.15 -25.89 2.22
C TYR A 351 9.30 -26.56 1.11
N PRO A 352 8.75 -27.75 1.31
CA PRO A 352 8.83 -28.58 2.52
C PRO A 352 10.03 -29.55 2.55
N GLN A 353 10.85 -29.64 1.50
CA GLN A 353 11.84 -30.74 1.31
C GLN A 353 12.92 -30.77 2.40
N ASP A 354 13.42 -29.59 2.83
CA ASP A 354 14.54 -29.49 3.76
C ASP A 354 14.10 -29.18 5.19
N GLY A 355 12.88 -28.73 5.38
CA GLY A 355 12.35 -28.41 6.71
C GLY A 355 10.91 -27.90 6.65
N ALA A 356 10.21 -28.01 7.78
CA ALA A 356 8.82 -27.57 7.91
C ALA A 356 8.68 -26.29 8.74
N ASP A 357 9.75 -25.79 9.31
CA ASP A 357 9.78 -24.59 10.16
C ASP A 357 10.98 -23.71 9.83
N LYS A 358 10.92 -22.47 10.28
CA LYS A 358 11.91 -21.43 10.03
C LYS A 358 13.31 -21.83 10.47
N ASP A 359 13.42 -22.28 11.73
CA ASP A 359 14.72 -22.55 12.36
C ASP A 359 15.45 -23.68 11.65
N THR A 360 14.69 -24.70 11.24
CA THR A 360 15.24 -25.83 10.47
C THR A 360 15.71 -25.38 9.08
N LEU A 361 14.93 -24.56 8.38
CA LEU A 361 15.30 -24.08 7.04
C LEU A 361 16.54 -23.18 7.09
N VAL A 362 16.56 -22.20 8.00
CA VAL A 362 17.72 -21.30 8.16
C VAL A 362 18.98 -22.11 8.50
N ARG A 363 18.89 -22.98 9.50
CA ARG A 363 20.03 -23.83 9.89
C ARG A 363 20.53 -24.69 8.73
N LYS A 364 19.63 -25.24 7.92
CA LYS A 364 20.03 -26.08 6.77
C LYS A 364 20.66 -25.26 5.65
N ALA A 365 20.17 -24.07 5.37
CA ALA A 365 20.78 -23.16 4.43
C ALA A 365 22.17 -22.69 4.90
N ASP A 366 22.35 -22.41 6.19
CA ASP A 366 23.65 -22.05 6.78
C ASP A 366 24.66 -23.20 6.68
N VAL A 367 24.23 -24.45 6.96
CA VAL A 367 25.10 -25.63 6.79
C VAL A 367 25.55 -25.79 5.33
N ALA A 368 24.62 -25.56 4.39
CA ALA A 368 24.93 -25.60 2.97
C ALA A 368 25.90 -24.45 2.58
N LEU A 369 25.69 -23.23 3.06
CA LEU A 369 26.61 -22.10 2.87
C LEU A 369 28.00 -22.39 3.41
N TYR A 370 28.08 -22.94 4.62
CA TYR A 370 29.36 -23.33 5.20
C TYR A 370 30.08 -24.42 4.35
N LYS A 371 29.35 -25.37 3.81
CA LYS A 371 29.89 -26.36 2.86
C LYS A 371 30.42 -25.66 1.61
N ALA A 372 29.68 -24.73 1.00
CA ALA A 372 30.12 -23.96 -0.16
C ALA A 372 31.47 -23.26 0.10
N LYS A 373 31.62 -22.63 1.25
CA LYS A 373 32.86 -21.93 1.67
C LYS A 373 34.04 -22.94 1.82
N ARG A 374 33.81 -24.10 2.41
CA ARG A 374 34.85 -25.10 2.63
C ARG A 374 35.32 -25.79 1.35
N GLU A 375 34.44 -25.96 0.40
CA GLU A 375 34.70 -26.68 -0.85
C GLU A 375 35.23 -25.78 -1.99
N GLY A 376 35.78 -24.61 -1.65
CA GLY A 376 36.49 -23.76 -2.58
C GLY A 376 35.77 -22.43 -2.91
N LYS A 377 34.69 -22.11 -2.19
CA LYS A 377 33.95 -20.84 -2.36
C LYS A 377 33.33 -20.70 -3.76
N ASN A 378 32.74 -19.52 -4.04
CA ASN A 378 32.19 -19.16 -5.36
C ASN A 378 31.27 -20.26 -5.94
N LYS A 379 30.32 -20.76 -5.16
CA LYS A 379 29.40 -21.82 -5.54
C LYS A 379 28.07 -21.76 -4.81
N VAL A 380 27.08 -22.45 -5.35
CA VAL A 380 25.78 -22.68 -4.73
C VAL A 380 25.75 -24.13 -4.22
N GLU A 381 25.43 -24.33 -2.94
CA GLU A 381 25.22 -25.63 -2.34
C GLU A 381 23.76 -25.77 -1.86
N PRO A 382 23.02 -26.78 -2.29
CA PRO A 382 21.71 -27.08 -1.74
C PRO A 382 21.83 -27.85 -0.41
N ALA A 383 20.87 -27.62 0.48
CA ALA A 383 20.71 -28.42 1.71
C ALA A 383 20.42 -29.89 1.40
N PHE A 384 20.80 -30.75 2.35
CA PHE A 384 20.60 -32.19 2.29
C PHE A 384 19.57 -32.64 3.33
#